data_211e4452185a28f5ac789f8e24c9e832
#
_entry.id   211e4452185a28f5ac789f8e24c9e832
#
_cell.length_a   1.000
_cell.length_b   1.000
_cell.length_c   1.000
_cell.angle_alpha   90.00
_cell.angle_beta   90.00
_cell.angle_gamma   90.00
#
_symmetry.space_group_name_H-M   'P 1'
#
loop_
_entity.id
_entity.type
_entity.pdbx_description
1 polymer ?
#
loop_
_entity_poly.entity_id
_entity_poly.type
_entity_poly.pdbx_seq_one_letter_code
_entity_poly.pdbx_strand_id
1 'polypeptide(L)'
;SVEAGSILKVITESNALSNHCFQLTQRHRIQGHEALAELQDLCLSGDPLRFLQGIKDLNIFWETNQNLERLRGALFDGYLQYFDDLRRKGVPSTPDFQCLTAISDGVGGRRMINHLVQTETQRLGLNGFGERLLVTENQPGIGVFNGDVGVVIDSYDFANPRVQFDTIEQPLRKNQLGAVESAWAISIHRSQGSEYSSVFICLPEPTGSRSRFRPSRELLYTALTRAKESVQLFATESMIVEAISRTTHRVTCLDHFLKTS
;
A
#
# COMPACT_ATOMS: atom_id res chain seq x y z
N SER A 1 -2.91 1.70 -12.38
CA SER A 1 -3.76 0.70 -11.75
C SER A 1 -3.49 -0.67 -12.32
N VAL A 2 -3.56 -1.70 -11.52
CA VAL A 2 -3.20 -3.06 -11.91
C VAL A 2 -4.03 -3.55 -13.12
N GLU A 3 -5.28 -3.18 -13.22
CA GLU A 3 -6.13 -3.57 -14.35
C GLU A 3 -6.33 -2.47 -15.40
N ALA A 4 -6.49 -1.22 -15.02
CA ALA A 4 -6.65 -0.11 -15.98
C ALA A 4 -5.35 0.19 -16.75
N GLY A 5 -4.19 -0.08 -16.18
CA GLY A 5 -2.89 0.04 -16.85
C GLY A 5 -2.73 -0.85 -18.08
N SER A 6 -3.42 -1.98 -18.13
CA SER A 6 -3.35 -2.89 -19.28
C SER A 6 -3.94 -2.30 -20.56
N ILE A 7 -4.96 -1.45 -20.47
CA ILE A 7 -5.55 -0.76 -21.64
C ILE A 7 -4.55 0.27 -22.18
N LEU A 8 -3.94 1.07 -21.32
CA LEU A 8 -2.94 2.04 -21.72
C LEU A 8 -1.73 1.35 -22.37
N LYS A 9 -1.31 0.20 -21.85
CA LYS A 9 -0.24 -0.61 -22.44
C LYS A 9 -0.58 -1.03 -23.88
N VAL A 10 -1.78 -1.53 -24.13
CA VAL A 10 -2.24 -1.90 -25.49
C VAL A 10 -2.19 -0.69 -26.43
N ILE A 11 -2.61 0.49 -25.94
CA ILE A 11 -2.56 1.74 -26.74
C ILE A 11 -1.10 2.13 -27.04
N THR A 12 -0.22 2.12 -26.07
CA THR A 12 1.18 2.56 -26.21
C THR A 12 2.05 1.59 -27.01
N GLU A 13 1.71 0.30 -27.00
CA GLU A 13 2.41 -0.74 -27.77
C GLU A 13 1.86 -0.89 -29.20
N SER A 14 0.77 -0.19 -29.53
CA SER A 14 0.19 -0.23 -30.89
C SER A 14 1.02 0.59 -31.87
N ASN A 15 1.42 -0.03 -32.97
CA ASN A 15 2.11 0.66 -34.07
C ASN A 15 1.26 1.78 -34.68
N ALA A 16 -0.07 1.63 -34.69
CA ALA A 16 -1.00 2.62 -35.24
C ALA A 16 -0.98 3.93 -34.46
N LEU A 17 -0.62 3.90 -33.17
CA LEU A 17 -0.64 5.07 -32.28
C LEU A 17 0.77 5.52 -31.84
N SER A 18 1.83 4.91 -32.36
CA SER A 18 3.21 5.20 -31.94
C SER A 18 3.59 6.67 -32.09
N ASN A 19 3.12 7.36 -33.13
CA ASN A 19 3.37 8.78 -33.37
C ASN A 19 2.62 9.72 -32.41
N HIS A 20 1.66 9.20 -31.64
CA HIS A 20 0.86 9.95 -30.65
C HIS A 20 1.23 9.61 -29.21
N CYS A 21 2.22 8.74 -28.98
CA CYS A 21 2.67 8.33 -27.67
C CYS A 21 3.98 9.02 -27.31
N PHE A 22 3.99 9.73 -26.18
CA PHE A 22 5.19 10.34 -25.60
C PHE A 22 5.48 9.65 -24.26
N GLN A 23 6.70 9.15 -24.13
CA GLN A 23 7.14 8.54 -22.88
C GLN A 23 7.92 9.55 -22.04
N LEU A 24 7.44 9.78 -20.81
CA LEU A 24 8.17 10.56 -19.82
C LEU A 24 9.28 9.70 -19.23
N THR A 25 10.53 10.14 -19.32
CA THR A 25 11.71 9.38 -18.88
C THR A 25 12.28 9.86 -17.55
N GLN A 26 11.97 11.09 -17.12
CA GLN A 26 12.49 11.64 -15.87
C GLN A 26 11.59 11.29 -14.68
N ARG A 27 12.20 10.75 -13.63
CA ARG A 27 11.56 10.48 -12.34
C ARG A 27 11.94 11.55 -11.34
N HIS A 28 11.05 12.51 -11.07
CA HIS A 28 11.32 13.58 -10.11
C HIS A 28 11.12 13.18 -8.65
N ARG A 29 10.43 12.06 -8.38
CA ARG A 29 9.97 11.67 -7.04
C ARG A 29 11.03 11.03 -6.14
N ILE A 30 12.13 10.54 -6.72
CA ILE A 30 13.11 9.67 -6.01
C ILE A 30 14.49 10.34 -5.98
N GLN A 31 14.55 11.67 -6.02
CA GLN A 31 15.82 12.37 -5.88
C GLN A 31 16.38 12.16 -4.47
N GLY A 32 17.60 11.59 -4.38
CA GLY A 32 18.24 11.27 -3.10
C GLY A 32 17.97 9.85 -2.56
N HIS A 33 17.14 9.04 -3.23
CA HIS A 33 16.83 7.65 -2.82
C HIS A 33 17.10 6.67 -3.97
N GLU A 34 18.35 6.64 -4.42
CA GLU A 34 18.79 5.88 -5.59
C GLU A 34 18.53 4.38 -5.46
N ALA A 35 18.70 3.81 -4.26
CA ALA A 35 18.42 2.40 -3.99
C ALA A 35 16.95 2.04 -4.27
N LEU A 36 16.00 2.90 -3.92
CA LEU A 36 14.59 2.67 -4.19
C LEU A 36 14.29 2.76 -5.69
N ALA A 37 14.91 3.71 -6.39
CA ALA A 37 14.77 3.83 -7.85
C ALA A 37 15.29 2.58 -8.56
N GLU A 38 16.47 2.10 -8.15
CA GLU A 38 17.07 0.88 -8.69
C GLU A 38 16.19 -0.36 -8.41
N LEU A 39 15.64 -0.50 -7.21
CA LEU A 39 14.73 -1.60 -6.89
C LEU A 39 13.46 -1.58 -7.76
N GLN A 40 12.94 -0.40 -8.07
CA GLN A 40 11.80 -0.25 -8.97
C GLN A 40 12.16 -0.64 -10.42
N ASP A 41 13.35 -0.29 -10.89
CA ASP A 41 13.83 -0.68 -12.22
C ASP A 41 14.08 -2.18 -12.32
N LEU A 42 14.65 -2.78 -11.30
CA LEU A 42 14.81 -4.23 -11.19
C LEU A 42 13.44 -4.94 -11.21
N CYS A 43 12.42 -4.38 -10.56
CA CYS A 43 11.05 -4.90 -10.64
C CYS A 43 10.53 -4.87 -12.08
N LEU A 44 10.72 -3.77 -12.80
CA LEU A 44 10.28 -3.61 -14.19
C LEU A 44 11.02 -4.52 -15.17
N SER A 45 12.29 -4.85 -14.89
CA SER A 45 13.09 -5.73 -15.74
C SER A 45 12.45 -7.10 -15.95
N GLY A 46 11.69 -7.57 -14.96
CA GLY A 46 11.04 -8.86 -14.98
C GLY A 46 11.97 -10.05 -14.76
N ASP A 47 13.17 -9.80 -14.28
CA ASP A 47 14.15 -10.83 -13.93
C ASP A 47 14.11 -11.07 -12.40
N PRO A 48 13.56 -12.20 -11.94
CA PRO A 48 13.45 -12.48 -10.51
C PRO A 48 14.80 -12.61 -9.81
N LEU A 49 15.81 -13.17 -10.49
CA LEU A 49 17.12 -13.37 -9.89
C LEU A 49 17.82 -12.05 -9.65
N ARG A 50 17.75 -11.14 -10.62
CA ARG A 50 18.29 -9.79 -10.48
C ARG A 50 17.56 -9.01 -9.39
N PHE A 51 16.25 -9.14 -9.28
CA PHE A 51 15.46 -8.48 -8.24
C PHE A 51 15.84 -8.99 -6.84
N LEU A 52 15.95 -10.32 -6.65
CA LEU A 52 16.37 -10.93 -5.40
C LEU A 52 17.79 -10.53 -5.00
N GLN A 53 18.70 -10.45 -5.98
CA GLN A 53 20.06 -9.98 -5.74
C GLN A 53 20.04 -8.49 -5.35
N GLY A 54 19.27 -7.67 -6.06
CA GLY A 54 19.12 -6.24 -5.75
C GLY A 54 18.57 -5.97 -4.34
N ILE A 55 17.62 -6.76 -3.83
CA ILE A 55 17.17 -6.66 -2.44
C ILE A 55 18.36 -6.77 -1.47
N LYS A 56 19.30 -7.69 -1.72
CA LYS A 56 20.49 -7.91 -0.88
C LYS A 56 21.52 -6.80 -1.05
N ASP A 57 21.84 -6.44 -2.29
CA ASP A 57 22.86 -5.44 -2.62
C ASP A 57 22.47 -4.04 -2.13
N LEU A 58 21.18 -3.70 -2.20
CA LEU A 58 20.62 -2.45 -1.74
C LEU A 58 20.27 -2.46 -0.23
N ASN A 59 20.55 -3.57 0.47
CA ASN A 59 20.27 -3.74 1.90
C ASN A 59 18.80 -3.44 2.28
N ILE A 60 17.87 -3.88 1.44
CA ILE A 60 16.44 -3.76 1.70
C ILE A 60 16.05 -4.76 2.79
N PHE A 61 15.35 -4.31 3.82
CA PHE A 61 14.80 -5.23 4.82
C PHE A 61 13.84 -6.22 4.19
N TRP A 62 14.12 -7.50 4.34
CA TRP A 62 13.32 -8.56 3.75
C TRP A 62 13.15 -9.73 4.73
N GLU A 63 11.91 -9.95 5.19
CA GLU A 63 11.54 -11.11 5.99
C GLU A 63 10.95 -12.20 5.11
N THR A 64 11.65 -13.33 5.03
CA THR A 64 11.35 -14.42 4.10
C THR A 64 10.46 -15.51 4.70
N ASN A 65 10.50 -15.70 6.03
CA ASN A 65 9.93 -16.89 6.69
C ASN A 65 8.49 -16.71 7.15
N GLN A 66 7.84 -15.60 6.84
CA GLN A 66 6.49 -15.25 7.31
C GLN A 66 6.32 -15.39 8.85
N ASN A 67 7.38 -15.08 9.59
CA ASN A 67 7.39 -15.12 11.04
C ASN A 67 6.53 -13.98 11.61
N LEU A 68 5.47 -14.34 12.35
CA LEU A 68 4.53 -13.36 12.92
C LEU A 68 5.17 -12.42 13.93
N GLU A 69 6.12 -12.88 14.73
CA GLU A 69 6.81 -12.02 15.70
C GLU A 69 7.69 -10.98 14.99
N ARG A 70 8.36 -11.36 13.92
CA ARG A 70 9.12 -10.44 13.08
C ARG A 70 8.23 -9.46 12.32
N LEU A 71 7.10 -9.94 11.78
CA LEU A 71 6.09 -9.07 11.18
C LEU A 71 5.61 -8.03 12.20
N ARG A 72 5.26 -8.49 13.40
CA ARG A 72 4.82 -7.62 14.48
C ARG A 72 5.91 -6.59 14.83
N GLY A 73 7.15 -7.03 15.07
CA GLY A 73 8.28 -6.15 15.37
C GLY A 73 8.45 -5.06 14.29
N ALA A 74 8.54 -5.44 13.01
CA ALA A 74 8.71 -4.51 11.91
C ALA A 74 7.55 -3.51 11.77
N LEU A 75 6.30 -3.96 12.00
CA LEU A 75 5.14 -3.06 12.00
C LEU A 75 5.20 -2.04 13.14
N PHE A 76 5.64 -2.48 14.35
CA PHE A 76 5.75 -1.58 15.50
C PHE A 76 6.89 -0.60 15.33
N ASP A 77 8.03 -1.05 14.84
CA ASP A 77 9.17 -0.17 14.52
C ASP A 77 8.75 0.89 13.50
N GLY A 78 7.99 0.50 12.49
CA GLY A 78 7.46 1.43 11.50
C GLY A 78 6.48 2.47 12.06
N TYR A 79 5.63 2.10 13.01
CA TYR A 79 4.68 3.02 13.66
C TYR A 79 5.21 3.65 14.96
N LEU A 80 6.44 3.34 15.39
CA LEU A 80 6.99 3.79 16.68
C LEU A 80 6.96 5.32 16.80
N GLN A 81 7.46 6.01 15.79
CA GLN A 81 7.49 7.48 15.78
C GLN A 81 6.08 8.07 15.89
N TYR A 82 5.11 7.49 15.22
CA TYR A 82 3.71 7.90 15.28
C TYR A 82 3.13 7.73 16.69
N PHE A 83 3.37 6.58 17.33
CA PHE A 83 2.91 6.33 18.70
C PHE A 83 3.60 7.22 19.74
N ASP A 84 4.88 7.50 19.57
CA ASP A 84 5.63 8.42 20.41
C ASP A 84 5.12 9.85 20.29
N ASP A 85 4.82 10.29 19.08
CA ASP A 85 4.25 11.62 18.84
C ASP A 85 2.85 11.75 19.44
N LEU A 86 2.01 10.74 19.32
CA LEU A 86 0.71 10.70 19.98
C LEU A 86 0.83 10.88 21.50
N ARG A 87 1.78 10.18 22.12
CA ARG A 87 2.00 10.25 23.58
C ARG A 87 2.56 11.59 24.03
N ARG A 88 3.48 12.17 23.25
CA ARG A 88 4.19 13.40 23.64
C ARG A 88 3.39 14.65 23.30
N LYS A 89 2.81 14.71 22.13
CA LYS A 89 2.15 15.90 21.59
C LYS A 89 0.65 15.93 21.85
N GLY A 90 0.05 14.75 22.10
CA GLY A 90 -1.39 14.63 22.26
C GLY A 90 -2.20 15.02 20.98
N VAL A 91 -1.51 15.13 19.86
CA VAL A 91 -2.08 15.46 18.55
C VAL A 91 -1.59 14.43 17.54
N PRO A 92 -2.51 13.72 16.87
CA PRO A 92 -2.11 12.80 15.82
C PRO A 92 -1.57 13.57 14.61
N SER A 93 -0.48 13.07 14.05
CA SER A 93 0.04 13.47 12.74
C SER A 93 -0.24 12.37 11.71
N THR A 94 -0.16 12.69 10.43
CA THR A 94 -0.15 11.64 9.41
C THR A 94 1.15 10.83 9.55
N PRO A 95 1.10 9.51 9.77
CA PRO A 95 2.31 8.73 9.88
C PRO A 95 3.04 8.67 8.54
N ASP A 96 4.35 8.79 8.59
CA ASP A 96 5.23 8.66 7.42
C ASP A 96 5.39 7.21 6.96
N PHE A 97 4.84 6.26 7.70
CA PHE A 97 4.88 4.83 7.46
C PHE A 97 3.51 4.26 7.12
N GLN A 98 3.45 3.37 6.11
CA GLN A 98 2.23 2.66 5.75
C GLN A 98 2.50 1.18 5.43
N CYS A 99 1.71 0.30 6.05
CA CYS A 99 1.66 -1.10 5.65
C CYS A 99 0.70 -1.29 4.46
N LEU A 100 1.21 -1.90 3.39
CA LEU A 100 0.47 -2.26 2.18
C LEU A 100 0.37 -3.77 2.07
N THR A 101 -0.82 -4.30 1.87
CA THR A 101 -1.02 -5.74 1.75
C THR A 101 -1.65 -6.12 0.42
N ALA A 102 -1.28 -7.30 -0.07
CA ALA A 102 -1.83 -7.84 -1.31
C ALA A 102 -3.14 -8.61 -1.10
N ILE A 103 -3.42 -9.06 0.13
CA ILE A 103 -4.60 -9.86 0.49
C ILE A 103 -5.35 -9.26 1.69
N SER A 104 -6.63 -9.58 1.80
CA SER A 104 -7.45 -9.11 2.93
C SER A 104 -7.38 -10.04 4.15
N ASP A 105 -7.33 -11.35 3.92
CA ASP A 105 -7.45 -12.37 4.95
C ASP A 105 -6.20 -13.25 5.02
N GLY A 106 -5.99 -13.92 6.15
CA GLY A 106 -4.85 -14.81 6.38
C GLY A 106 -3.65 -14.11 7.02
N VAL A 107 -2.53 -14.83 7.12
CA VAL A 107 -1.27 -14.34 7.68
C VAL A 107 -0.74 -13.22 6.80
N GLY A 108 -0.41 -12.06 7.39
CA GLY A 108 0.03 -10.87 6.63
C GLY A 108 -1.11 -10.19 5.83
N GLY A 109 -2.35 -10.65 5.98
CA GLY A 109 -3.52 -10.01 5.39
C GLY A 109 -3.94 -8.75 6.15
N ARG A 110 -4.63 -7.85 5.45
CA ARG A 110 -5.05 -6.54 5.96
C ARG A 110 -5.79 -6.63 7.30
N ARG A 111 -6.77 -7.55 7.42
CA ARG A 111 -7.57 -7.69 8.64
C ARG A 111 -6.72 -8.11 9.83
N MET A 112 -5.82 -9.07 9.64
CA MET A 112 -4.93 -9.52 10.71
C MET A 112 -3.98 -8.42 11.16
N ILE A 113 -3.35 -7.69 10.23
CA ILE A 113 -2.42 -6.61 10.55
C ILE A 113 -3.14 -5.48 11.27
N ASN A 114 -4.31 -5.05 10.78
CA ASN A 114 -5.12 -4.05 11.45
C ASN A 114 -5.47 -4.45 12.89
N HIS A 115 -5.85 -5.71 13.09
CA HIS A 115 -6.16 -6.24 14.42
C HIS A 115 -4.91 -6.28 15.33
N LEU A 116 -3.75 -6.69 14.81
CA LEU A 116 -2.49 -6.69 15.56
C LEU A 116 -2.13 -5.28 16.06
N VAL A 117 -2.13 -4.29 15.17
CA VAL A 117 -1.78 -2.92 15.53
C VAL A 117 -2.82 -2.34 16.49
N GLN A 118 -4.11 -2.57 16.27
CA GLN A 118 -5.18 -2.13 17.17
C GLN A 118 -5.05 -2.73 18.58
N THR A 119 -4.75 -4.02 18.69
CA THR A 119 -4.52 -4.67 19.99
C THR A 119 -3.37 -4.02 20.72
N GLU A 120 -2.32 -3.66 20.03
CA GLU A 120 -1.17 -3.03 20.66
C GLU A 120 -1.43 -1.56 21.05
N THR A 121 -2.17 -0.80 20.23
CA THR A 121 -2.59 0.56 20.63
C THR A 121 -3.43 0.55 21.90
N GLN A 122 -4.25 -0.49 22.11
CA GLN A 122 -4.98 -0.70 23.35
C GLN A 122 -4.05 -1.00 24.53
N ARG A 123 -3.03 -1.86 24.35
CA ARG A 123 -2.01 -2.15 25.37
C ARG A 123 -1.19 -0.91 25.75
N LEU A 124 -0.98 -0.02 24.77
CA LEU A 124 -0.33 1.26 25.00
C LEU A 124 -1.24 2.29 25.71
N GLY A 125 -2.49 1.95 25.99
CA GLY A 125 -3.47 2.83 26.65
C GLY A 125 -4.03 3.93 25.77
N LEU A 126 -3.86 3.83 24.43
CA LEU A 126 -4.33 4.86 23.49
C LEU A 126 -5.85 4.81 23.28
N ASN A 127 -6.50 3.66 23.59
CA ASN A 127 -7.97 3.50 23.60
C ASN A 127 -8.68 4.11 22.38
N GLY A 128 -8.17 3.87 21.18
CA GLY A 128 -8.69 4.41 19.93
C GLY A 128 -8.18 5.81 19.55
N PHE A 129 -7.55 6.55 20.46
CA PHE A 129 -6.89 7.81 20.11
C PHE A 129 -5.75 7.57 19.12
N GLY A 130 -5.74 8.33 18.03
CA GLY A 130 -4.82 8.10 16.93
C GLY A 130 -5.17 6.92 16.03
N GLU A 131 -6.34 6.25 16.23
CA GLU A 131 -6.80 5.23 15.29
C GLU A 131 -6.96 5.84 13.89
N ARG A 132 -6.49 5.11 12.89
CA ARG A 132 -6.59 5.50 11.48
C ARG A 132 -7.78 4.79 10.85
N LEU A 133 -8.64 5.57 10.19
CA LEU A 133 -9.87 5.09 9.57
C LEU A 133 -9.84 5.40 8.08
N LEU A 134 -10.02 4.38 7.25
CA LEU A 134 -10.15 4.48 5.81
C LEU A 134 -11.64 4.55 5.44
N VAL A 135 -12.03 5.57 4.70
CA VAL A 135 -13.37 5.66 4.09
C VAL A 135 -13.46 4.66 2.95
N THR A 136 -14.51 3.84 2.93
CA THR A 136 -14.70 2.79 1.92
C THR A 136 -15.79 3.09 0.89
N GLU A 137 -16.53 4.19 1.09
CA GLU A 137 -17.59 4.65 0.18
C GLU A 137 -17.56 6.17 0.05
N ASN A 138 -17.92 6.68 -1.14
CA ASN A 138 -18.02 8.13 -1.34
C ASN A 138 -19.16 8.73 -0.53
N GLN A 139 -18.86 9.79 0.21
CA GLN A 139 -19.82 10.52 1.06
C GLN A 139 -19.76 12.02 0.74
N PRO A 140 -20.24 12.44 -0.45
CA PRO A 140 -20.07 13.83 -0.92
C PRO A 140 -20.78 14.85 -0.03
N GLY A 141 -21.84 14.43 0.68
CA GLY A 141 -22.59 15.30 1.60
C GLY A 141 -21.78 15.81 2.80
N ILE A 142 -20.69 15.13 3.16
CA ILE A 142 -19.77 15.52 4.24
C ILE A 142 -18.33 15.74 3.74
N GLY A 143 -18.09 15.67 2.43
CA GLY A 143 -16.82 16.00 1.80
C GLY A 143 -15.74 14.93 1.94
N VAL A 144 -16.07 13.67 2.24
CA VAL A 144 -15.10 12.56 2.30
C VAL A 144 -15.40 11.52 1.21
N PHE A 145 -14.34 10.91 0.70
CA PHE A 145 -14.41 10.02 -0.46
C PHE A 145 -13.73 8.68 -0.17
N ASN A 146 -14.08 7.68 -0.96
CA ASN A 146 -13.45 6.36 -0.88
C ASN A 146 -11.92 6.48 -1.09
N GLY A 147 -11.18 6.02 -0.10
CA GLY A 147 -9.71 6.13 -0.08
C GLY A 147 -9.18 7.19 0.89
N ASP A 148 -10.01 8.13 1.34
CA ASP A 148 -9.61 9.11 2.35
C ASP A 148 -9.30 8.42 3.67
N VAL A 149 -8.22 8.85 4.33
CA VAL A 149 -7.82 8.36 5.64
C VAL A 149 -7.99 9.48 6.66
N GLY A 150 -8.80 9.21 7.67
CA GLY A 150 -8.97 10.08 8.83
C GLY A 150 -8.28 9.51 10.06
N VAL A 151 -7.98 10.38 11.02
CA VAL A 151 -7.36 10.02 12.30
C VAL A 151 -8.27 10.42 13.45
N VAL A 152 -8.48 9.53 14.41
CA VAL A 152 -9.23 9.80 15.65
C VAL A 152 -8.42 10.75 16.53
N ILE A 153 -8.96 11.95 16.75
CA ILE A 153 -8.29 13.04 17.49
C ILE A 153 -8.83 13.27 18.90
N ASP A 154 -9.81 12.51 19.32
CA ASP A 154 -10.48 12.70 20.60
C ASP A 154 -10.86 11.34 21.20
N SER A 155 -10.43 11.11 22.42
CA SER A 155 -10.72 9.89 23.20
C SER A 155 -11.71 10.11 24.34
N TYR A 156 -12.23 11.32 24.53
CA TYR A 156 -13.16 11.62 25.63
C TYR A 156 -14.51 10.95 25.45
N ASP A 157 -14.97 10.83 24.20
CA ASP A 157 -16.20 10.11 23.83
C ASP A 157 -15.82 8.86 23.01
N PHE A 158 -15.52 7.78 23.71
CA PHE A 158 -15.13 6.51 23.07
C PHE A 158 -16.21 5.92 22.15
N ALA A 159 -17.48 6.24 22.43
CA ALA A 159 -18.59 5.73 21.62
C ALA A 159 -18.69 6.48 20.28
N ASN A 160 -18.35 7.78 20.28
CA ASN A 160 -18.48 8.64 19.12
C ASN A 160 -17.34 9.67 19.02
N PRO A 161 -16.07 9.22 18.87
CA PRO A 161 -14.92 10.09 18.81
C PRO A 161 -14.94 11.00 17.57
N ARG A 162 -14.15 12.08 17.61
CA ARG A 162 -13.94 12.96 16.46
C ARG A 162 -12.81 12.40 15.58
N VAL A 163 -13.02 12.50 14.28
CA VAL A 163 -12.08 12.03 13.24
C VAL A 163 -11.70 13.21 12.37
N GLN A 164 -10.41 13.49 12.25
CA GLN A 164 -9.87 14.52 11.37
C GLN A 164 -9.40 13.88 10.06
N PHE A 165 -9.77 14.52 8.95
CA PHE A 165 -9.27 14.22 7.60
C PHE A 165 -8.47 15.40 7.08
N ASP A 166 -7.44 15.16 6.27
CA ASP A 166 -6.64 16.23 5.66
C ASP A 166 -7.44 17.05 4.62
N THR A 167 -8.49 16.46 4.07
CA THR A 167 -9.35 17.06 3.03
C THR A 167 -10.41 18.01 3.56
N ILE A 168 -10.65 18.03 4.87
CA ILE A 168 -11.69 18.87 5.52
C ILE A 168 -11.13 19.58 6.75
N GLU A 169 -11.54 20.85 6.94
CA GLU A 169 -11.04 21.69 8.03
C GLU A 169 -11.55 21.25 9.40
N GLN A 170 -12.82 20.87 9.49
CA GLN A 170 -13.44 20.53 10.78
C GLN A 170 -13.55 19.02 10.97
N PRO A 171 -13.19 18.49 12.15
CA PRO A 171 -13.30 17.07 12.42
C PRO A 171 -14.77 16.63 12.45
N LEU A 172 -15.02 15.45 11.89
CA LEU A 172 -16.34 14.81 11.90
C LEU A 172 -16.48 13.87 13.10
N ARG A 173 -17.70 13.68 13.58
CA ARG A 173 -17.98 12.60 14.52
C ARG A 173 -18.00 11.25 13.80
N LYS A 174 -17.52 10.19 14.45
CA LYS A 174 -17.44 8.84 13.85
C LYS A 174 -18.81 8.34 13.36
N ASN A 175 -19.91 8.69 14.07
CA ASN A 175 -21.26 8.32 13.66
C ASN A 175 -21.79 9.08 12.42
N GLN A 176 -21.14 10.16 12.00
CA GLN A 176 -21.45 10.87 10.75
C GLN A 176 -20.79 10.19 9.54
N LEU A 177 -19.76 9.37 9.80
CA LEU A 177 -19.09 8.60 8.77
C LEU A 177 -19.94 7.36 8.45
N GLY A 178 -20.12 7.06 7.18
CA GLY A 178 -20.69 5.81 6.72
C GLY A 178 -19.72 4.64 6.92
N ALA A 179 -19.49 3.87 5.85
CA ALA A 179 -18.60 2.73 5.93
C ALA A 179 -17.12 3.16 6.05
N VAL A 180 -16.49 2.79 7.16
CA VAL A 180 -15.06 2.99 7.45
C VAL A 180 -14.42 1.70 7.94
N GLU A 181 -13.14 1.54 7.67
CA GLU A 181 -12.32 0.42 8.12
C GLU A 181 -11.03 0.93 8.77
N SER A 182 -10.41 0.12 9.63
CA SER A 182 -9.09 0.44 10.18
C SER A 182 -8.03 0.54 9.06
N ALA A 183 -7.14 1.52 9.14
CA ALA A 183 -6.18 1.88 8.10
C ALA A 183 -4.71 1.73 8.50
N TRP A 184 -4.39 0.94 9.52
CA TRP A 184 -3.00 0.58 9.83
C TRP A 184 -2.36 -0.21 8.69
N ALA A 185 -3.14 -1.09 8.07
CA ALA A 185 -2.80 -1.73 6.80
C ALA A 185 -3.92 -1.47 5.79
N ILE A 186 -3.56 -1.11 4.57
CA ILE A 186 -4.48 -0.95 3.46
C ILE A 186 -4.08 -1.87 2.30
N SER A 187 -4.99 -2.15 1.37
CA SER A 187 -4.62 -2.92 0.19
C SER A 187 -3.75 -2.07 -0.76
N ILE A 188 -2.84 -2.73 -1.49
CA ILE A 188 -2.01 -2.07 -2.50
C ILE A 188 -2.88 -1.29 -3.50
N HIS A 189 -4.05 -1.82 -3.87
CA HIS A 189 -4.96 -1.13 -4.78
C HIS A 189 -5.50 0.19 -4.20
N ARG A 190 -5.84 0.21 -2.91
CA ARG A 190 -6.36 1.41 -2.23
C ARG A 190 -5.28 2.46 -1.94
N SER A 191 -4.00 2.09 -2.02
CA SER A 191 -2.91 3.06 -1.89
C SER A 191 -2.63 3.85 -3.16
N GLN A 192 -3.32 3.56 -4.26
CA GLN A 192 -3.14 4.30 -5.51
C GLN A 192 -3.52 5.77 -5.33
N GLY A 193 -2.63 6.66 -5.74
CA GLY A 193 -2.77 8.11 -5.53
C GLY A 193 -2.14 8.62 -4.24
N SER A 194 -1.87 7.76 -3.26
CA SER A 194 -1.19 8.13 -2.01
C SER A 194 0.31 7.82 -2.08
N GLU A 195 1.10 8.52 -1.27
CA GLU A 195 2.54 8.33 -1.13
C GLU A 195 2.94 8.43 0.35
N TYR A 196 3.97 7.68 0.76
CA TYR A 196 4.44 7.58 2.14
C TYR A 196 5.96 7.65 2.15
N SER A 197 6.57 8.18 3.20
CA SER A 197 8.04 8.18 3.33
C SER A 197 8.54 6.73 3.37
N SER A 198 7.95 5.89 4.20
CA SER A 198 8.31 4.48 4.32
C SER A 198 7.12 3.55 4.08
N VAL A 199 7.36 2.47 3.35
CA VAL A 199 6.32 1.48 3.03
C VAL A 199 6.75 0.08 3.44
N PHE A 200 5.88 -0.63 4.14
CA PHE A 200 6.02 -2.05 4.45
C PHE A 200 5.09 -2.86 3.55
N ILE A 201 5.65 -3.68 2.68
CA ILE A 201 4.88 -4.44 1.68
C ILE A 201 4.74 -5.89 2.13
N CYS A 202 3.48 -6.33 2.33
CA CYS A 202 3.14 -7.71 2.63
C CYS A 202 2.64 -8.44 1.38
N LEU A 203 3.41 -9.43 0.94
CA LEU A 203 3.04 -10.41 -0.10
C LEU A 203 3.06 -11.82 0.52
N PRO A 204 2.11 -12.14 1.40
CA PRO A 204 2.12 -13.44 2.07
C PRO A 204 1.71 -14.55 1.11
N GLU A 205 2.14 -15.76 1.44
CA GLU A 205 1.63 -16.94 0.76
C GLU A 205 0.12 -17.13 1.03
N PRO A 206 -0.64 -17.51 0.00
CA PRO A 206 -2.04 -17.76 0.18
C PRO A 206 -2.24 -19.00 1.08
N THR A 207 -2.96 -18.83 2.18
CA THR A 207 -3.30 -19.91 3.10
C THR A 207 -4.60 -20.57 2.68
N GLY A 208 -4.56 -21.91 2.54
CA GLY A 208 -5.72 -22.74 2.20
C GLY A 208 -5.91 -22.99 0.71
N SER A 209 -6.48 -24.15 0.40
CA SER A 209 -6.65 -24.69 -0.96
C SER A 209 -7.57 -23.86 -1.88
N ARG A 210 -8.30 -22.89 -1.35
CA ARG A 210 -9.22 -22.02 -2.10
C ARG A 210 -8.65 -20.65 -2.43
N SER A 211 -7.51 -20.26 -1.89
CA SER A 211 -6.91 -18.95 -2.20
C SER A 211 -6.30 -19.01 -3.59
N ARG A 212 -6.85 -18.21 -4.49
CA ARG A 212 -6.37 -18.04 -5.87
C ARG A 212 -5.50 -16.81 -6.04
N PHE A 213 -5.11 -16.17 -4.92
CA PHE A 213 -4.27 -14.99 -5.01
C PHE A 213 -2.92 -15.35 -5.66
N ARG A 214 -2.57 -14.59 -6.66
CA ARG A 214 -1.29 -14.65 -7.37
C ARG A 214 -0.80 -13.22 -7.56
N PRO A 215 0.33 -12.83 -6.97
CA PRO A 215 0.87 -11.50 -7.17
C PRO A 215 1.31 -11.31 -8.63
N SER A 216 1.31 -10.07 -9.09
CA SER A 216 1.84 -9.70 -10.39
C SER A 216 2.89 -8.61 -10.27
N ARG A 217 3.70 -8.45 -11.31
CA ARG A 217 4.73 -7.42 -11.38
C ARG A 217 4.14 -6.03 -11.20
N GLU A 218 3.00 -5.77 -11.82
CA GLU A 218 2.31 -4.49 -11.72
C GLU A 218 1.84 -4.20 -10.30
N LEU A 219 1.40 -5.24 -9.58
CA LEU A 219 0.99 -5.10 -8.18
C LEU A 219 2.19 -4.74 -7.29
N LEU A 220 3.30 -5.49 -7.42
CA LEU A 220 4.53 -5.22 -6.67
C LEU A 220 5.09 -3.85 -7.02
N TYR A 221 5.17 -3.51 -8.30
CA TYR A 221 5.62 -2.19 -8.76
C TYR A 221 4.76 -1.06 -8.21
N THR A 222 3.42 -1.24 -8.21
CA THR A 222 2.49 -0.26 -7.61
C THR A 222 2.82 -0.03 -6.14
N ALA A 223 3.08 -1.09 -5.38
CA ALA A 223 3.44 -0.97 -3.97
C ALA A 223 4.80 -0.27 -3.78
N LEU A 224 5.82 -0.65 -4.54
CA LEU A 224 7.15 -0.04 -4.49
C LEU A 224 7.12 1.46 -4.79
N THR A 225 6.26 1.88 -5.74
CA THR A 225 6.12 3.30 -6.11
C THR A 225 5.32 4.14 -5.11
N ARG A 226 4.79 3.54 -4.04
CA ARG A 226 4.16 4.30 -2.94
C ARG A 226 5.18 4.85 -1.96
N ALA A 227 6.38 4.29 -1.92
CA ALA A 227 7.46 4.76 -1.06
C ALA A 227 8.19 5.94 -1.70
N LYS A 228 8.57 6.91 -0.85
CA LYS A 228 9.45 8.03 -1.21
C LYS A 228 10.90 7.77 -0.79
N GLU A 229 11.12 7.15 0.37
CA GLU A 229 12.43 7.03 1.01
C GLU A 229 12.84 5.57 1.20
N SER A 230 11.97 4.73 1.76
CA SER A 230 12.34 3.37 2.11
C SER A 230 11.22 2.34 1.90
N VAL A 231 11.62 1.11 1.66
CA VAL A 231 10.75 -0.06 1.51
C VAL A 231 11.24 -1.18 2.40
N GLN A 232 10.30 -1.89 3.00
CA GLN A 232 10.51 -3.15 3.69
C GLN A 232 9.61 -4.22 3.07
N LEU A 233 10.07 -5.46 2.99
CA LEU A 233 9.35 -6.57 2.36
C LEU A 233 9.08 -7.69 3.36
N PHE A 234 7.84 -8.16 3.38
CA PHE A 234 7.41 -9.39 4.05
C PHE A 234 6.82 -10.33 3.00
N ALA A 235 7.64 -11.22 2.48
CA ALA A 235 7.29 -12.10 1.39
C ALA A 235 8.25 -13.29 1.34
N THR A 236 7.77 -14.49 1.01
CA THR A 236 8.67 -15.58 0.68
C THR A 236 9.36 -15.34 -0.66
N GLU A 237 10.48 -16.01 -0.88
CA GLU A 237 11.19 -15.94 -2.15
C GLU A 237 10.29 -16.38 -3.31
N SER A 238 9.50 -17.44 -3.12
CA SER A 238 8.53 -17.93 -4.12
C SER A 238 7.52 -16.86 -4.52
N MET A 239 7.00 -16.08 -3.57
CA MET A 239 6.05 -15.00 -3.85
C MET A 239 6.68 -13.85 -4.61
N ILE A 240 7.94 -13.51 -4.32
CA ILE A 240 8.68 -12.50 -5.08
C ILE A 240 8.96 -12.99 -6.51
N VAL A 241 9.45 -14.22 -6.66
CA VAL A 241 9.69 -14.84 -7.98
C VAL A 241 8.41 -14.86 -8.81
N GLU A 242 7.28 -15.28 -8.21
CA GLU A 242 5.99 -15.27 -8.88
C GLU A 242 5.56 -13.86 -9.27
N ALA A 243 5.68 -12.89 -8.36
CA ALA A 243 5.32 -11.49 -8.63
C ALA A 243 6.12 -10.92 -9.80
N ILE A 244 7.43 -11.10 -9.81
CA ILE A 244 8.29 -10.54 -10.87
C ILE A 244 8.08 -11.23 -12.21
N SER A 245 7.86 -12.54 -12.21
CA SER A 245 7.72 -13.33 -13.45
C SER A 245 6.35 -13.12 -14.10
N ARG A 246 5.31 -12.80 -13.31
CA ARG A 246 3.94 -12.71 -13.79
C ARG A 246 3.54 -11.29 -14.14
N THR A 247 3.05 -11.10 -15.36
CA THR A 247 2.40 -9.87 -15.82
C THR A 247 0.88 -10.07 -15.89
N THR A 248 0.14 -8.99 -15.68
CA THR A 248 -1.32 -9.00 -15.84
C THR A 248 -1.66 -8.84 -17.31
N HIS A 249 -2.30 -9.83 -17.91
CA HIS A 249 -2.85 -9.76 -19.25
C HIS A 249 -4.37 -9.62 -19.18
N ARG A 250 -4.88 -8.56 -19.77
CA ARG A 250 -6.32 -8.39 -19.98
C ARG A 250 -6.62 -8.53 -21.46
N VAL A 251 -7.45 -9.49 -21.81
CA VAL A 251 -7.95 -9.61 -23.18
C VAL A 251 -8.97 -8.49 -23.40
N THR A 252 -8.68 -7.58 -24.30
CA THR A 252 -9.60 -6.49 -24.67
C THR A 252 -9.85 -6.54 -26.18
N CYS A 253 -11.06 -6.20 -26.61
CA CYS A 253 -11.36 -6.06 -28.03
C CYS A 253 -10.52 -4.97 -28.70
N LEU A 254 -9.99 -4.01 -27.91
CA LEU A 254 -9.15 -2.93 -28.40
C LEU A 254 -7.90 -3.44 -29.12
N ASP A 255 -7.28 -4.51 -28.61
CA ASP A 255 -6.09 -5.13 -29.22
C ASP A 255 -6.37 -5.67 -30.63
N HIS A 256 -7.58 -6.18 -30.84
CA HIS A 256 -8.04 -6.61 -32.17
C HIS A 256 -8.26 -5.43 -33.11
N PHE A 257 -8.94 -4.37 -32.64
CA PHE A 257 -9.20 -3.18 -33.47
C PHE A 257 -7.91 -2.45 -33.88
N LEU A 258 -6.95 -2.30 -32.98
CA LEU A 258 -5.70 -1.60 -33.26
C LEU A 258 -4.73 -2.40 -34.17
N LYS A 259 -4.92 -3.72 -34.32
CA LYS A 259 -4.15 -4.55 -35.27
C LYS A 259 -4.75 -4.60 -36.65
N THR A 260 -6.01 -4.25 -36.80
CA THR A 260 -6.75 -4.27 -38.09
C THR A 260 -6.90 -2.90 -38.73
N SER A 261 -6.50 -1.85 -38.06
CA SER A 261 -6.42 -0.46 -38.54
C SER A 261 -5.01 -0.10 -38.96
#